data_3c9c72fd7a2357639a2388dc9ea46db9
#
_entry.id   3c9c72fd7a2357639a2388dc9ea46db9
#
_cell.length_a   1.000
_cell.length_b   1.000
_cell.length_c   1.000
_cell.angle_alpha   90.00
_cell.angle_beta   90.00
_cell.angle_gamma   90.00
#
_symmetry.space_group_name_H-M   'P 1'
#
loop_
_entity.id
_entity.type
_entity.pdbx_description
1 polymer ?
#
loop_
_entity_poly.entity_id
_entity_poly.type
_entity_poly.pdbx_seq_one_letter_code
_entity_poly.pdbx_strand_id
1 'polypeptide(L)'
;YDIIHSHDWLTYPAGIHAKQVSGKPLVIHVHATDFDRSRGNVNPTVYAIEKNGMDQADHIMCVSELTRQTVIHKYFQDPKKVSTVHNAVSPLSQDIIDIVPQKNPREKIVTFLGRITMQKGPEYFVEAAALVLKKTKNVRFVMAGNGDMMNQMIRLAAQRGIADRFHFPGFMKGHEVYEVLKASDVYIMPSVSEPFGISPLDISLLKNKKEI
;
A
#
# COMPACT_ATOMS: atom_id res chain seq x y z
N TYR A 1 26.77 -13.57 9.18
CA TYR A 1 26.24 -12.49 8.34
C TYR A 1 27.26 -11.36 8.23
N ASP A 2 27.23 -10.62 7.12
CA ASP A 2 28.20 -9.55 6.82
C ASP A 2 27.57 -8.16 6.91
N ILE A 3 26.23 -8.07 6.85
CA ILE A 3 25.45 -6.85 6.90
C ILE A 3 24.17 -7.06 7.68
N ILE A 4 23.69 -6.03 8.35
CA ILE A 4 22.40 -5.98 9.01
C ILE A 4 21.46 -5.17 8.12
N HIS A 5 20.28 -5.72 7.79
CA HIS A 5 19.28 -5.05 6.98
C HIS A 5 17.96 -4.94 7.74
N SER A 6 17.56 -3.74 8.11
CA SER A 6 16.34 -3.47 8.87
C SER A 6 15.29 -2.76 8.03
N HIS A 7 14.04 -3.22 8.13
CA HIS A 7 12.91 -2.71 7.35
C HIS A 7 11.93 -1.95 8.24
N ASP A 8 11.71 -0.68 7.94
CA ASP A 8 10.81 0.23 8.64
C ASP A 8 11.09 0.37 10.16
N TRP A 9 10.46 1.35 10.76
CA TRP A 9 10.74 1.84 12.11
C TRP A 9 10.63 0.78 13.22
N LEU A 10 9.76 -0.22 13.07
CA LEU A 10 9.58 -1.29 14.07
C LEU A 10 10.83 -2.16 14.24
N THR A 11 11.67 -2.27 13.21
CA THR A 11 12.88 -3.11 13.25
C THR A 11 14.15 -2.32 13.53
N TYR A 12 14.14 -0.99 13.45
CA TYR A 12 15.33 -0.16 13.63
C TYR A 12 16.00 -0.32 15.01
N PRO A 13 15.27 -0.37 16.14
CA PRO A 13 15.92 -0.59 17.45
C PRO A 13 16.69 -1.91 17.51
N ALA A 14 16.14 -2.99 16.95
CA ALA A 14 16.81 -4.29 16.89
C ALA A 14 18.05 -4.25 15.97
N GLY A 15 17.95 -3.58 14.83
CA GLY A 15 19.09 -3.39 13.91
C GLY A 15 20.22 -2.60 14.53
N ILE A 16 19.91 -1.52 15.25
CA ILE A 16 20.89 -0.71 15.99
C ILE A 16 21.60 -1.55 17.05
N HIS A 17 20.86 -2.31 17.84
CA HIS A 17 21.43 -3.19 18.85
C HIS A 17 22.33 -4.26 18.22
N ALA A 18 21.90 -4.89 17.14
CA ALA A 18 22.69 -5.87 16.40
C ALA A 18 24.01 -5.26 15.88
N LYS A 19 23.98 -4.00 15.36
CA LYS A 19 25.19 -3.27 14.96
C LYS A 19 26.13 -3.04 16.12
N GLN A 20 25.62 -2.61 17.27
CA GLN A 20 26.42 -2.35 18.47
C GLN A 20 27.15 -3.61 18.97
N VAL A 21 26.47 -4.77 18.96
CA VAL A 21 27.03 -6.04 19.43
C VAL A 21 28.01 -6.66 18.44
N SER A 22 27.71 -6.57 17.14
CA SER A 22 28.49 -7.29 16.11
C SER A 22 29.55 -6.46 15.40
N GLY A 23 29.47 -5.12 15.47
CA GLY A 23 30.30 -4.21 14.69
C GLY A 23 30.01 -4.23 13.18
N LYS A 24 28.96 -4.95 12.75
CA LYS A 24 28.61 -5.05 11.32
C LYS A 24 27.83 -3.82 10.84
N PRO A 25 27.96 -3.43 9.54
CA PRO A 25 27.23 -2.29 9.00
C PRO A 25 25.72 -2.51 9.04
N LEU A 26 24.98 -1.42 9.33
CA LEU A 26 23.52 -1.37 9.34
C LEU A 26 23.03 -0.62 8.11
N VAL A 27 22.25 -1.30 7.29
CA VAL A 27 21.43 -0.70 6.23
C VAL A 27 19.98 -0.70 6.69
N ILE A 28 19.30 0.41 6.55
CA ILE A 28 17.85 0.48 6.77
C ILE A 28 17.11 0.69 5.44
N HIS A 29 15.93 0.10 5.34
CA HIS A 29 15.07 0.21 4.18
C HIS A 29 13.76 0.88 4.59
N VAL A 30 13.49 2.03 4.01
CA VAL A 30 12.33 2.87 4.29
C VAL A 30 11.26 2.58 3.26
N HIS A 31 10.21 1.82 3.65
CA HIS A 31 9.05 1.55 2.79
C HIS A 31 7.98 2.65 2.90
N ALA A 32 7.84 3.25 4.07
CA ALA A 32 7.02 4.42 4.32
C ALA A 32 7.50 5.11 5.60
N THR A 33 7.29 6.41 5.70
CA THR A 33 7.54 7.19 6.91
C THR A 33 6.24 7.44 7.69
N ASP A 34 6.36 7.96 8.90
CA ASP A 34 5.17 8.36 9.65
C ASP A 34 4.44 9.56 8.99
N PHE A 35 5.13 10.39 8.21
CA PHE A 35 4.49 11.41 7.38
C PHE A 35 3.48 10.82 6.39
N ASP A 36 3.80 9.65 5.81
CA ASP A 36 2.91 8.93 4.89
C ASP A 36 1.71 8.34 5.63
N ARG A 37 1.98 7.68 6.79
CA ARG A 37 0.96 6.94 7.55
C ARG A 37 -0.05 7.86 8.22
N SER A 38 0.40 9.04 8.68
CA SER A 38 -0.40 9.99 9.48
C SER A 38 -0.97 11.16 8.68
N ARG A 39 -0.83 11.17 7.34
CA ARG A 39 -1.16 12.33 6.50
C ARG A 39 -0.46 13.62 6.95
N GLY A 40 0.76 13.49 7.44
CA GLY A 40 1.57 14.62 7.90
C GLY A 40 1.37 15.00 9.38
N ASN A 41 0.40 14.39 10.10
CA ASN A 41 0.24 14.57 11.54
C ASN A 41 1.12 13.57 12.31
N VAL A 42 2.41 13.79 12.27
CA VAL A 42 3.44 12.84 12.68
C VAL A 42 3.39 12.58 14.19
N ASN A 43 3.43 11.29 14.57
CA ASN A 43 3.59 10.87 15.96
C ASN A 43 5.03 11.14 16.42
N PRO A 44 5.26 11.96 17.47
CA PRO A 44 6.62 12.31 17.90
C PRO A 44 7.46 11.10 18.29
N THR A 45 6.85 10.06 18.88
CA THR A 45 7.57 8.84 19.30
C THR A 45 8.03 8.04 18.08
N VAL A 46 7.15 7.87 17.08
CA VAL A 46 7.50 7.17 15.84
C VAL A 46 8.57 7.93 15.08
N TYR A 47 8.43 9.25 14.96
CA TYR A 47 9.42 10.10 14.33
C TYR A 47 10.81 9.97 15.02
N ALA A 48 10.84 9.97 16.35
CA ALA A 48 12.09 9.83 17.09
C ALA A 48 12.77 8.49 16.82
N ILE A 49 12.00 7.39 16.73
CA ILE A 49 12.52 6.06 16.40
C ILE A 49 13.02 6.02 14.95
N GLU A 50 12.25 6.55 14.00
CA GLU A 50 12.65 6.64 12.59
C GLU A 50 13.93 7.46 12.46
N LYS A 51 13.97 8.65 13.06
CA LYS A 51 15.14 9.53 13.05
C LYS A 51 16.38 8.87 13.62
N ASN A 52 16.26 8.24 14.81
CA ASN A 52 17.37 7.54 15.44
C ASN A 52 17.87 6.38 14.56
N GLY A 53 16.96 5.60 13.97
CA GLY A 53 17.34 4.52 13.03
C GLY A 53 18.12 5.05 11.85
N MET A 54 17.64 6.13 11.25
CA MET A 54 18.30 6.80 10.13
C MET A 54 19.66 7.36 10.52
N ASP A 55 19.81 7.98 11.70
CA ASP A 55 21.08 8.52 12.17
C ASP A 55 22.14 7.44 12.40
N GLN A 56 21.74 6.29 12.96
CA GLN A 56 22.63 5.18 13.29
C GLN A 56 22.97 4.26 12.11
N ALA A 57 22.21 4.31 11.03
CA ALA A 57 22.47 3.51 9.84
C ALA A 57 23.72 3.98 9.08
N ASP A 58 24.45 3.05 8.50
CA ASP A 58 25.57 3.34 7.59
C ASP A 58 25.05 3.72 6.20
N HIS A 59 23.90 3.16 5.80
CA HIS A 59 23.22 3.51 4.55
C HIS A 59 21.71 3.40 4.68
N ILE A 60 20.98 4.23 3.89
CA ILE A 60 19.52 4.29 3.87
C ILE A 60 19.04 4.01 2.44
N MET A 61 18.20 3.00 2.30
CA MET A 61 17.52 2.68 1.06
C MET A 61 16.07 3.16 1.14
N CYS A 62 15.61 3.87 0.12
CA CYS A 62 14.24 4.35 0.01
C CYS A 62 13.56 3.73 -1.21
N VAL A 63 12.28 3.34 -1.06
CA VAL A 63 11.53 2.68 -2.14
C VAL A 63 11.21 3.58 -3.34
N SER A 64 11.35 4.89 -3.20
CA SER A 64 11.12 5.87 -4.27
C SER A 64 11.91 7.15 -4.04
N GLU A 65 12.02 7.97 -5.10
CA GLU A 65 12.62 9.29 -4.97
C GLU A 65 11.79 10.20 -4.06
N LEU A 66 10.46 10.07 -4.04
CA LEU A 66 9.59 10.79 -3.09
C LEU A 66 9.96 10.48 -1.64
N THR A 67 10.13 9.18 -1.31
CA THR A 67 10.56 8.76 0.03
C THR A 67 11.98 9.25 0.33
N ARG A 68 12.88 9.20 -0.66
CA ARG A 68 14.25 9.72 -0.52
C ARG A 68 14.24 11.20 -0.16
N GLN A 69 13.46 12.02 -0.87
CA GLN A 69 13.34 13.45 -0.57
C GLN A 69 12.73 13.71 0.82
N THR A 70 11.75 12.90 1.23
CA THR A 70 11.20 12.97 2.60
C THR A 70 12.28 12.68 3.65
N VAL A 71 13.08 11.64 3.44
CA VAL A 71 14.19 11.26 4.35
C VAL A 71 15.25 12.37 4.44
N ILE A 72 15.63 12.95 3.32
CA ILE A 72 16.62 14.03 3.29
C ILE A 72 16.07 15.29 3.99
N HIS A 73 14.87 15.72 3.62
CA HIS A 73 14.37 17.04 4.07
C HIS A 73 13.61 17.02 5.40
N LYS A 74 12.94 15.91 5.74
CA LYS A 74 12.14 15.81 6.98
C LYS A 74 12.89 15.13 8.13
N TYR A 75 13.84 14.24 7.81
CA TYR A 75 14.70 13.58 8.80
C TYR A 75 16.14 14.11 8.78
N PHE A 76 16.45 15.09 7.93
CA PHE A 76 17.74 15.79 7.85
C PHE A 76 18.92 14.83 7.63
N GLN A 77 18.75 13.87 6.71
CA GLN A 77 19.80 12.91 6.39
C GLN A 77 20.71 13.42 5.27
N ASP A 78 22.00 13.07 5.34
CA ASP A 78 22.97 13.37 4.27
C ASP A 78 22.54 12.69 2.97
N PRO A 79 22.35 13.43 1.86
CA PRO A 79 21.98 12.85 0.56
C PRO A 79 22.93 11.74 0.06
N LYS A 80 24.21 11.76 0.47
CA LYS A 80 25.22 10.75 0.11
C LYS A 80 24.96 9.41 0.79
N LYS A 81 24.26 9.42 1.92
CA LYS A 81 23.90 8.22 2.71
C LYS A 81 22.60 7.59 2.22
N VAL A 82 21.83 8.27 1.35
CA VAL A 82 20.48 7.87 0.98
C VAL A 82 20.41 7.54 -0.51
N SER A 83 19.99 6.33 -0.83
CA SER A 83 19.75 5.89 -2.21
C SER A 83 18.29 5.46 -2.44
N THR A 84 17.85 5.54 -3.68
CA THR A 84 16.55 5.01 -4.12
C THR A 84 16.74 3.59 -4.67
N VAL A 85 15.98 2.64 -4.13
CA VAL A 85 15.90 1.26 -4.62
C VAL A 85 14.42 0.89 -4.73
N HIS A 86 13.93 0.83 -5.95
CA HIS A 86 12.53 0.55 -6.21
C HIS A 86 12.15 -0.87 -5.83
N ASN A 87 10.95 -1.05 -5.30
CA ASN A 87 10.36 -2.37 -5.16
C ASN A 87 10.08 -2.98 -6.54
N ALA A 88 9.97 -4.29 -6.57
CA ALA A 88 9.61 -5.04 -7.76
C ALA A 88 8.48 -6.03 -7.43
N VAL A 89 7.87 -6.56 -8.47
CA VAL A 89 6.89 -7.66 -8.40
C VAL A 89 7.38 -8.83 -9.23
N SER A 90 7.08 -10.05 -8.78
CA SER A 90 7.43 -11.25 -9.53
C SER A 90 6.53 -11.41 -10.76
N PRO A 91 7.03 -12.02 -11.84
CA PRO A 91 6.19 -12.43 -12.95
C PRO A 91 5.03 -13.32 -12.48
N LEU A 92 3.86 -13.16 -13.09
CA LEU A 92 2.69 -13.98 -12.75
C LEU A 92 2.94 -15.44 -13.14
N SER A 93 2.60 -16.36 -12.23
CA SER A 93 2.58 -17.81 -12.52
C SER A 93 1.45 -18.17 -13.46
N GLN A 94 1.57 -19.34 -14.15
CA GLN A 94 0.60 -19.77 -15.15
C GLN A 94 -0.80 -19.99 -14.56
N ASP A 95 -0.89 -20.54 -13.36
CA ASP A 95 -2.15 -20.74 -12.64
C ASP A 95 -2.89 -19.40 -12.39
N ILE A 96 -2.18 -18.32 -12.10
CA ILE A 96 -2.77 -16.98 -12.00
C ILE A 96 -3.23 -16.47 -13.37
N ILE A 97 -2.45 -16.71 -14.41
CA ILE A 97 -2.81 -16.31 -15.77
C ILE A 97 -4.09 -16.99 -16.23
N ASP A 98 -4.29 -18.25 -15.86
CA ASP A 98 -5.42 -19.08 -16.27
C ASP A 98 -6.71 -18.84 -15.46
N ILE A 99 -6.68 -18.01 -14.41
CA ILE A 99 -7.89 -17.66 -13.66
C ILE A 99 -8.94 -17.04 -14.60
N VAL A 100 -10.10 -17.64 -14.65
CA VAL A 100 -11.29 -17.09 -15.31
C VAL A 100 -12.24 -16.56 -14.25
N PRO A 101 -12.34 -15.23 -14.09
CA PRO A 101 -13.18 -14.67 -13.05
C PRO A 101 -14.66 -14.83 -13.37
N GLN A 102 -15.45 -15.27 -12.39
CA GLN A 102 -16.89 -15.29 -12.50
C GLN A 102 -17.47 -13.92 -12.14
N LYS A 103 -18.14 -13.29 -13.08
CA LYS A 103 -18.87 -12.05 -12.84
C LYS A 103 -20.14 -11.95 -13.67
N ASN A 104 -21.10 -11.17 -13.16
CA ASN A 104 -22.28 -10.83 -13.96
C ASN A 104 -21.86 -9.90 -15.11
N PRO A 105 -22.02 -10.27 -16.39
CA PRO A 105 -21.60 -9.44 -17.51
C PRO A 105 -22.34 -8.11 -17.63
N ARG A 106 -23.49 -7.98 -16.95
CA ARG A 106 -24.29 -6.74 -16.94
C ARG A 106 -23.86 -5.74 -15.87
N GLU A 107 -23.01 -6.15 -14.91
CA GLU A 107 -22.50 -5.27 -13.85
C GLU A 107 -21.03 -4.92 -14.08
N LYS A 108 -20.68 -3.68 -13.86
CA LYS A 108 -19.28 -3.23 -13.78
C LYS A 108 -18.77 -3.36 -12.36
N ILE A 109 -17.56 -3.86 -12.20
CA ILE A 109 -16.91 -4.02 -10.90
C ILE A 109 -15.82 -2.96 -10.76
N VAL A 110 -15.93 -2.14 -9.72
CA VAL A 110 -14.93 -1.15 -9.33
C VAL A 110 -14.30 -1.59 -8.01
N THR A 111 -12.99 -1.74 -8.01
CA THR A 111 -12.27 -2.35 -6.87
C THR A 111 -11.28 -1.39 -6.25
N PHE A 112 -11.31 -1.32 -4.92
CA PHE A 112 -10.25 -0.89 -4.03
C PHE A 112 -9.58 -2.14 -3.44
N LEU A 113 -8.25 -2.21 -3.49
CA LEU A 113 -7.48 -3.29 -2.88
C LEU A 113 -6.33 -2.70 -2.06
N GLY A 114 -6.27 -3.03 -0.77
CA GLY A 114 -5.20 -2.59 0.10
C GLY A 114 -5.59 -2.52 1.57
N ARG A 115 -4.68 -2.02 2.40
CA ARG A 115 -4.99 -1.76 3.81
C ARG A 115 -6.07 -0.68 3.92
N ILE A 116 -7.08 -0.94 4.73
CA ILE A 116 -8.20 0.01 4.94
C ILE A 116 -7.82 0.94 6.09
N THR A 117 -6.91 1.87 5.81
CA THR A 117 -6.30 2.81 6.73
C THR A 117 -6.37 4.23 6.19
N MET A 118 -6.16 5.21 7.05
CA MET A 118 -6.17 6.63 6.70
C MET A 118 -5.24 6.95 5.51
N GLN A 119 -4.06 6.34 5.45
CA GLN A 119 -3.10 6.53 4.35
C GLN A 119 -3.68 6.18 2.97
N LYS A 120 -4.49 5.12 2.90
CA LYS A 120 -5.05 4.60 1.64
C LYS A 120 -6.33 5.29 1.19
N GLY A 121 -6.90 6.20 1.99
CA GLY A 121 -8.05 7.02 1.64
C GLY A 121 -9.33 6.25 1.31
N PRO A 122 -9.71 5.19 2.08
CA PRO A 122 -10.88 4.38 1.75
C PRO A 122 -12.18 5.17 1.77
N GLU A 123 -12.25 6.24 2.55
CA GLU A 123 -13.41 7.14 2.59
C GLU A 123 -13.67 7.82 1.24
N TYR A 124 -12.63 8.19 0.51
CA TYR A 124 -12.77 8.76 -0.84
C TYR A 124 -13.35 7.76 -1.84
N PHE A 125 -13.04 6.48 -1.67
CA PHE A 125 -13.63 5.43 -2.49
C PHE A 125 -15.14 5.30 -2.26
N VAL A 126 -15.60 5.32 -0.99
CA VAL A 126 -17.01 5.25 -0.65
C VAL A 126 -17.77 6.50 -1.14
N GLU A 127 -17.21 7.70 -0.95
CA GLU A 127 -17.82 8.93 -1.42
C GLU A 127 -17.90 8.98 -2.97
N ALA A 128 -16.85 8.55 -3.66
CA ALA A 128 -16.87 8.44 -5.12
C ALA A 128 -17.94 7.44 -5.60
N ALA A 129 -18.07 6.31 -4.92
CA ALA A 129 -19.10 5.31 -5.21
C ALA A 129 -20.52 5.90 -5.08
N ALA A 130 -20.76 6.69 -4.06
CA ALA A 130 -22.05 7.38 -3.87
C ALA A 130 -22.37 8.33 -5.02
N LEU A 131 -21.35 9.04 -5.54
CA LEU A 131 -21.53 9.93 -6.70
C LEU A 131 -21.79 9.16 -8.00
N VAL A 132 -21.07 8.06 -8.22
CA VAL A 132 -21.25 7.20 -9.40
C VAL A 132 -22.65 6.59 -9.42
N LEU A 133 -23.14 6.09 -8.27
CA LEU A 133 -24.45 5.45 -8.15
C LEU A 133 -25.64 6.40 -8.34
N LYS A 134 -25.42 7.72 -8.29
CA LYS A 134 -26.41 8.72 -8.73
C LYS A 134 -26.60 8.71 -10.26
N LYS A 135 -25.55 8.32 -11.03
CA LYS A 135 -25.55 8.36 -12.49
C LYS A 135 -25.81 7.00 -13.13
N THR A 136 -25.39 5.91 -12.48
CA THR A 136 -25.55 4.55 -13.02
C THR A 136 -25.80 3.55 -11.89
N LYS A 137 -26.67 2.55 -12.15
CA LYS A 137 -27.02 1.51 -11.17
C LYS A 137 -26.32 0.17 -11.41
N ASN A 138 -25.72 -0.03 -12.60
CA ASN A 138 -25.11 -1.29 -13.00
C ASN A 138 -23.63 -1.36 -12.60
N VAL A 139 -23.31 -0.89 -11.38
CA VAL A 139 -21.96 -0.90 -10.82
C VAL A 139 -21.99 -1.50 -9.43
N ARG A 140 -21.03 -2.36 -9.15
CA ARG A 140 -20.73 -2.93 -7.84
C ARG A 140 -19.35 -2.50 -7.38
N PHE A 141 -19.21 -2.22 -6.12
CA PHE A 141 -17.96 -1.78 -5.51
C PHE A 141 -17.40 -2.90 -4.62
N VAL A 142 -16.13 -3.21 -4.76
CA VAL A 142 -15.42 -4.18 -3.92
C VAL A 142 -14.35 -3.42 -3.14
N MET A 143 -14.40 -3.48 -1.81
CA MET A 143 -13.36 -2.95 -0.94
C MET A 143 -12.66 -4.11 -0.26
N ALA A 144 -11.58 -4.60 -0.92
CA ALA A 144 -10.81 -5.75 -0.49
C ALA A 144 -9.62 -5.32 0.39
N GLY A 145 -9.47 -5.98 1.53
CA GLY A 145 -8.43 -5.71 2.51
C GLY A 145 -8.93 -5.68 3.94
N ASN A 146 -8.06 -5.28 4.85
CA ASN A 146 -8.40 -5.09 6.26
C ASN A 146 -7.69 -3.85 6.82
N GLY A 147 -8.15 -3.32 7.94
CA GLY A 147 -7.56 -2.16 8.61
C GLY A 147 -8.49 -1.56 9.65
N ASP A 148 -7.96 -0.59 10.37
CA ASP A 148 -8.65 0.12 11.47
C ASP A 148 -9.90 0.89 11.02
N MET A 149 -9.98 1.27 9.75
CA MET A 149 -11.13 1.99 9.18
C MET A 149 -12.23 1.08 8.60
N MET A 150 -12.07 -0.26 8.59
CA MET A 150 -13.06 -1.17 7.96
C MET A 150 -14.48 -0.92 8.46
N ASN A 151 -14.70 -0.94 9.78
CA ASN A 151 -16.02 -0.74 10.37
C ASN A 151 -16.59 0.65 10.07
N GLN A 152 -15.72 1.65 9.97
CA GLN A 152 -16.14 3.01 9.59
C GLN A 152 -16.61 3.05 8.13
N MET A 153 -15.94 2.35 7.22
CA MET A 153 -16.31 2.30 5.79
C MET A 153 -17.64 1.58 5.57
N ILE A 154 -17.90 0.47 6.29
CA ILE A 154 -19.17 -0.22 6.24
C ILE A 154 -20.32 0.71 6.70
N ARG A 155 -20.11 1.43 7.83
CA ARG A 155 -21.08 2.41 8.32
C ARG A 155 -21.29 3.57 7.36
N LEU A 156 -20.21 4.08 6.74
CA LEU A 156 -20.29 5.17 5.76
C LEU A 156 -21.09 4.73 4.52
N ALA A 157 -20.87 3.54 4.00
CA ALA A 157 -21.66 2.99 2.89
C ALA A 157 -23.14 2.87 3.23
N ALA A 158 -23.47 2.42 4.45
CA ALA A 158 -24.85 2.38 4.94
C ALA A 158 -25.46 3.78 5.08
N GLN A 159 -24.74 4.75 5.65
CA GLN A 159 -25.19 6.15 5.77
C GLN A 159 -25.44 6.81 4.41
N ARG A 160 -24.67 6.43 3.38
CA ARG A 160 -24.88 6.90 2.00
C ARG A 160 -25.99 6.15 1.27
N GLY A 161 -26.59 5.12 1.89
CA GLY A 161 -27.66 4.31 1.28
C GLY A 161 -27.21 3.44 0.10
N ILE A 162 -25.94 3.01 0.12
CA ILE A 162 -25.31 2.26 -0.97
C ILE A 162 -24.66 0.93 -0.52
N ALA A 163 -24.94 0.49 0.70
CA ALA A 163 -24.33 -0.73 1.25
C ALA A 163 -24.66 -1.99 0.44
N ASP A 164 -25.83 -2.06 -0.20
CA ASP A 164 -26.24 -3.15 -1.09
C ASP A 164 -25.40 -3.25 -2.38
N ARG A 165 -24.67 -2.20 -2.70
CA ARG A 165 -23.75 -2.11 -3.85
C ARG A 165 -22.30 -2.38 -3.49
N PHE A 166 -22.00 -2.55 -2.21
CA PHE A 166 -20.66 -2.85 -1.73
C PHE A 166 -20.51 -4.32 -1.37
N HIS A 167 -19.31 -4.84 -1.67
CA HIS A 167 -18.81 -6.10 -1.17
C HIS A 167 -17.52 -5.86 -0.39
N PHE A 168 -17.46 -6.36 0.85
CA PHE A 168 -16.31 -6.27 1.74
C PHE A 168 -15.79 -7.68 2.03
N PRO A 169 -14.95 -8.27 1.16
CA PRO A 169 -14.46 -9.64 1.34
C PRO A 169 -13.50 -9.80 2.53
N GLY A 170 -13.01 -8.70 3.08
CA GLY A 170 -11.97 -8.74 4.10
C GLY A 170 -10.57 -8.92 3.53
N PHE A 171 -9.67 -9.48 4.35
CA PHE A 171 -8.29 -9.75 3.95
C PHE A 171 -8.23 -10.94 2.99
N MET A 172 -7.57 -10.75 1.86
CA MET A 172 -7.43 -11.75 0.79
C MET A 172 -5.97 -12.16 0.63
N LYS A 173 -5.73 -13.40 0.18
CA LYS A 173 -4.38 -13.96 -0.01
C LYS A 173 -4.22 -14.62 -1.37
N GLY A 174 -3.00 -14.54 -1.92
CA GLY A 174 -2.60 -15.30 -3.10
C GLY A 174 -3.61 -15.20 -4.24
N HIS A 175 -4.18 -16.32 -4.64
CA HIS A 175 -5.13 -16.45 -5.75
C HIS A 175 -6.36 -15.54 -5.64
N GLU A 176 -6.94 -15.39 -4.45
CA GLU A 176 -8.15 -14.58 -4.23
C GLU A 176 -7.95 -13.11 -4.66
N VAL A 177 -6.76 -12.57 -4.43
CA VAL A 177 -6.40 -11.21 -4.85
C VAL A 177 -6.50 -11.08 -6.37
N TYR A 178 -5.95 -12.04 -7.09
CA TYR A 178 -5.93 -12.03 -8.56
C TYR A 178 -7.31 -12.32 -9.17
N GLU A 179 -8.13 -13.14 -8.53
CA GLU A 179 -9.52 -13.36 -8.94
C GLU A 179 -10.31 -12.05 -8.92
N VAL A 180 -10.23 -11.30 -7.81
CA VAL A 180 -10.90 -10.00 -7.69
C VAL A 180 -10.35 -8.99 -8.69
N LEU A 181 -9.03 -8.92 -8.86
CA LEU A 181 -8.42 -8.00 -9.83
C LEU A 181 -8.81 -8.32 -11.26
N LYS A 182 -8.88 -9.60 -11.63
CA LYS A 182 -9.33 -10.03 -12.97
C LYS A 182 -10.83 -9.81 -13.20
N ALA A 183 -11.64 -9.93 -12.16
CA ALA A 183 -13.06 -9.60 -12.22
C ALA A 183 -13.31 -8.08 -12.37
N SER A 184 -12.37 -7.26 -11.97
CA SER A 184 -12.52 -5.80 -11.91
C SER A 184 -12.45 -5.18 -13.30
N ASP A 185 -13.40 -4.29 -13.59
CA ASP A 185 -13.36 -3.41 -14.77
C ASP A 185 -12.52 -2.16 -14.50
N VAL A 186 -12.55 -1.65 -13.27
CA VAL A 186 -11.79 -0.48 -12.83
C VAL A 186 -11.16 -0.74 -11.48
N TYR A 187 -9.88 -0.40 -11.35
CA TYR A 187 -9.20 -0.34 -10.07
C TYR A 187 -8.99 1.11 -9.66
N ILE A 188 -9.26 1.41 -8.39
CA ILE A 188 -9.09 2.75 -7.81
C ILE A 188 -8.19 2.67 -6.59
N MET A 189 -7.14 3.47 -6.60
CA MET A 189 -6.22 3.65 -5.50
C MET A 189 -6.26 5.13 -5.03
N PRO A 190 -7.17 5.50 -4.10
CA PRO A 190 -7.35 6.88 -3.67
C PRO A 190 -6.39 7.27 -2.54
N SER A 191 -5.20 6.65 -2.49
CA SER A 191 -4.22 6.88 -1.44
C SER A 191 -3.86 8.36 -1.30
N VAL A 192 -3.84 8.86 -0.09
CA VAL A 192 -3.39 10.23 0.23
C VAL A 192 -1.87 10.31 0.14
N SER A 193 -1.20 9.22 0.51
CA SER A 193 0.23 9.04 0.30
C SER A 193 0.51 7.61 -0.17
N GLU A 194 1.27 7.49 -1.25
CA GLU A 194 1.70 6.21 -1.81
C GLU A 194 3.19 6.26 -2.10
N PRO A 195 4.04 5.83 -1.15
CA PRO A 195 5.48 5.88 -1.30
C PRO A 195 6.02 5.16 -2.53
N PHE A 196 5.38 4.04 -2.92
CA PHE A 196 5.79 3.30 -4.11
C PHE A 196 4.62 2.75 -4.94
N GLY A 197 3.67 2.01 -4.31
CA GLY A 197 2.51 1.46 -5.02
C GLY A 197 2.78 0.10 -5.69
N ILE A 198 2.91 -0.98 -4.91
CA ILE A 198 3.09 -2.34 -5.44
C ILE A 198 1.82 -2.80 -6.18
N SER A 199 0.63 -2.55 -5.63
CA SER A 199 -0.64 -3.00 -6.24
C SER A 199 -0.86 -2.53 -7.68
N PRO A 200 -0.55 -1.29 -8.09
CA PRO A 200 -0.60 -0.90 -9.50
C PRO A 200 0.34 -1.68 -10.41
N LEU A 201 1.50 -2.12 -9.91
CA LEU A 201 2.43 -2.96 -10.69
C LEU A 201 1.84 -4.35 -10.93
N ASP A 202 1.27 -5.00 -9.90
CA ASP A 202 0.59 -6.28 -10.03
C ASP A 202 -0.55 -6.20 -11.06
N ILE A 203 -1.33 -5.12 -11.02
CA ILE A 203 -2.44 -4.91 -11.97
C ILE A 203 -1.93 -4.70 -13.40
N SER A 204 -0.85 -3.97 -13.57
CA SER A 204 -0.25 -3.75 -14.89
C SER A 204 0.22 -5.07 -15.52
N LEU A 205 0.79 -5.97 -14.72
CA LEU A 205 1.15 -7.32 -15.19
C LEU A 205 -0.05 -8.15 -15.65
N LEU A 206 -1.22 -7.99 -14.98
CA LEU A 206 -2.46 -8.67 -15.39
C LEU A 206 -3.03 -8.14 -16.71
N LYS A 207 -2.87 -6.85 -17.00
CA LYS A 207 -3.41 -6.20 -18.21
C LYS A 207 -2.54 -6.43 -19.43
N ASN A 208 -1.22 -6.37 -19.31
CA ASN A 208 -0.30 -6.48 -20.46
C ASN A 208 -0.31 -7.86 -21.15
N LYS A 209 -0.97 -8.89 -20.57
CA LYS A 209 -1.14 -10.21 -21.19
C LYS A 209 -2.49 -10.40 -21.91
N LYS A 210 -3.36 -9.39 -21.95
CA LYS A 210 -4.62 -9.44 -22.71
C LYS A 210 -4.52 -8.96 -24.17
N GLU A 211 -3.34 -8.47 -24.58
CA GLU A 211 -3.12 -7.88 -25.92
C GLU A 211 -2.11 -8.68 -26.78
N ILE A 212 -1.96 -10.01 -26.54
CA ILE A 212 -1.19 -10.89 -27.44
C ILE A 212 -2.11 -11.99 -27.95
#